data_4f0e8f0afaebd9e710d47586527c38af
#
_entry.id   4f0e8f0afaebd9e710d47586527c38af
#
_cell.length_a   1.000
_cell.length_b   1.000
_cell.length_c   1.000
_cell.angle_alpha   90.00
_cell.angle_beta   90.00
_cell.angle_gamma   90.00
#
_symmetry.space_group_name_H-M   'P 1'
#
loop_
_entity.id
_entity.type
_entity.pdbx_description
1 polymer ?
#
loop_
_entity_poly.entity_id
_entity_poly.type
_entity_poly.pdbx_seq_one_letter_code
_entity_poly.pdbx_strand_id
1 'polypeptide(L)'
;MNILIVEDEELAVRKLNKTLAEVDSTATVVGVTESIESTVEWLRKNPMPDLILMDIELADGQSFEIFSRVEVKSPVVFTTSYDEYALKAFKVNSVDYLLKPIQKEELGSALDKYKQLKGSYGSPGGSPQGDINIDSLVKELQQKLQLKEFRKRFLVKHAQKLVSIEIDEIAYFFSASQVAPAAR
;
A
#
# COMPACT_ATOMS: atom_id res chain seq x y z
N MET A 1 7.74 7.41 -16.72
CA MET A 1 7.96 6.36 -15.70
C MET A 1 6.86 5.33 -15.83
N ASN A 2 7.21 4.05 -16.06
CA ASN A 2 6.26 2.95 -16.25
C ASN A 2 5.93 2.30 -14.92
N ILE A 3 4.65 2.25 -14.55
CA ILE A 3 4.18 1.74 -13.26
C ILE A 3 3.25 0.54 -13.48
N LEU A 4 3.48 -0.54 -12.74
CA LEU A 4 2.53 -1.64 -12.58
C LEU A 4 1.74 -1.41 -11.29
N ILE A 5 0.42 -1.55 -11.34
CA ILE A 5 -0.45 -1.55 -10.17
C ILE A 5 -0.90 -2.99 -9.90
N VAL A 6 -0.74 -3.43 -8.66
CA VAL A 6 -1.19 -4.73 -8.17
C VAL A 6 -2.22 -4.46 -7.07
N GLU A 7 -3.50 -4.63 -7.38
CA GLU A 7 -4.61 -4.25 -6.52
C GLU A 7 -5.89 -4.95 -6.99
N ASP A 8 -6.60 -5.64 -6.13
CA ASP A 8 -7.82 -6.39 -6.47
C ASP A 8 -9.10 -5.55 -6.34
N GLU A 9 -9.06 -4.44 -5.64
CA GLU A 9 -10.21 -3.52 -5.51
C GLU A 9 -10.25 -2.50 -6.66
N GLU A 10 -11.19 -2.63 -7.59
CA GLU A 10 -11.36 -1.71 -8.73
C GLU A 10 -11.45 -0.23 -8.31
N LEU A 11 -12.14 0.06 -7.20
CA LEU A 11 -12.27 1.43 -6.69
C LEU A 11 -10.93 1.98 -6.18
N ALA A 12 -10.10 1.15 -5.55
CA ALA A 12 -8.75 1.51 -5.12
C ALA A 12 -7.86 1.80 -6.33
N VAL A 13 -7.91 0.95 -7.37
CA VAL A 13 -7.21 1.17 -8.64
C VAL A 13 -7.59 2.51 -9.26
N ARG A 14 -8.88 2.80 -9.38
CA ARG A 14 -9.36 4.08 -9.96
C ARG A 14 -8.86 5.29 -9.16
N LYS A 15 -8.95 5.22 -7.84
CA LYS A 15 -8.47 6.27 -6.94
C LYS A 15 -6.97 6.47 -7.06
N LEU A 16 -6.20 5.36 -7.06
CA LEU A 16 -4.75 5.38 -7.19
C LEU A 16 -4.30 5.98 -8.53
N ASN A 17 -4.93 5.57 -9.64
CA ASN A 17 -4.68 6.15 -10.97
C ASN A 17 -4.92 7.67 -11.00
N LYS A 18 -6.04 8.13 -10.39
CA LYS A 18 -6.34 9.55 -10.30
C LYS A 18 -5.29 10.31 -9.49
N THR A 19 -4.96 9.81 -8.31
CA THR A 19 -3.95 10.43 -7.44
C THR A 19 -2.58 10.45 -8.11
N LEU A 20 -2.21 9.37 -8.81
CA LEU A 20 -0.96 9.27 -9.55
C LEU A 20 -0.86 10.32 -10.66
N ALA A 21 -1.92 10.50 -11.46
CA ALA A 21 -1.97 11.53 -12.51
C ALA A 21 -1.86 12.97 -11.95
N GLU A 22 -2.37 13.19 -10.73
CA GLU A 22 -2.25 14.49 -10.06
C GLU A 22 -0.86 14.74 -9.48
N VAL A 23 -0.13 13.68 -9.10
CA VAL A 23 1.22 13.76 -8.48
C VAL A 23 2.31 13.81 -9.54
N ASP A 24 2.21 12.98 -10.58
CA ASP A 24 3.20 12.88 -11.66
C ASP A 24 2.51 12.59 -12.99
N SER A 25 2.26 13.65 -13.78
CA SER A 25 1.65 13.55 -15.11
C SER A 25 2.50 12.79 -16.14
N THR A 26 3.77 12.51 -15.84
CA THR A 26 4.67 11.73 -16.72
C THR A 26 4.66 10.23 -16.39
N ALA A 27 4.01 9.83 -15.29
CA ALA A 27 3.84 8.45 -14.93
C ALA A 27 2.81 7.79 -15.85
N THR A 28 3.13 6.58 -16.31
CA THR A 28 2.26 5.78 -17.17
C THR A 28 1.99 4.44 -16.52
N VAL A 29 0.73 4.12 -16.27
CA VAL A 29 0.34 2.78 -15.80
C VAL A 29 0.37 1.83 -16.99
N VAL A 30 1.32 0.89 -16.97
CA VAL A 30 1.55 -0.08 -18.05
C VAL A 30 0.81 -1.38 -17.85
N GLY A 31 0.23 -1.58 -16.67
CA GLY A 31 -0.60 -2.75 -16.34
C GLY A 31 -1.28 -2.60 -15.00
N VAL A 32 -2.38 -3.31 -14.85
CA VAL A 32 -3.09 -3.52 -13.59
C VAL A 32 -3.32 -5.02 -13.45
N THR A 33 -2.97 -5.58 -12.30
CA THR A 33 -3.19 -6.99 -11.97
C THR A 33 -3.89 -7.09 -10.62
N GLU A 34 -4.74 -8.09 -10.46
CA GLU A 34 -5.66 -8.20 -9.33
C GLU A 34 -5.40 -9.41 -8.42
N SER A 35 -4.33 -10.17 -8.70
CA SER A 35 -4.01 -11.39 -7.97
C SER A 35 -2.52 -11.70 -8.03
N ILE A 36 -2.04 -12.57 -7.14
CA ILE A 36 -0.67 -13.09 -7.16
C ILE A 36 -0.39 -13.77 -8.50
N GLU A 37 -1.32 -14.63 -8.95
CA GLU A 37 -1.16 -15.40 -10.18
C GLU A 37 -1.05 -14.49 -11.41
N SER A 38 -1.99 -13.54 -11.57
CA SER A 38 -1.98 -12.60 -12.69
C SER A 38 -0.75 -11.70 -12.68
N THR A 39 -0.25 -11.34 -11.51
CA THR A 39 0.98 -10.52 -11.36
C THR A 39 2.22 -11.31 -11.79
N VAL A 40 2.35 -12.56 -11.33
CA VAL A 40 3.46 -13.44 -11.73
C VAL A 40 3.47 -13.65 -13.24
N GLU A 41 2.29 -13.90 -13.85
CA GLU A 41 2.15 -14.07 -15.28
C GLU A 41 2.52 -12.79 -16.04
N TRP A 42 2.04 -11.63 -15.57
CA TRP A 42 2.35 -10.34 -16.16
C TRP A 42 3.86 -10.05 -16.15
N LEU A 43 4.53 -10.23 -15.00
CA LEU A 43 5.97 -9.99 -14.84
C LEU A 43 6.84 -10.92 -15.70
N ARG A 44 6.35 -12.13 -16.02
CA ARG A 44 7.05 -13.06 -16.92
C ARG A 44 6.92 -12.70 -18.40
N LYS A 45 5.81 -12.05 -18.79
CA LYS A 45 5.46 -11.80 -20.19
C LYS A 45 5.80 -10.40 -20.67
N ASN A 46 5.98 -9.45 -19.74
CA ASN A 46 6.17 -8.04 -20.08
C ASN A 46 7.54 -7.52 -19.63
N PRO A 47 8.02 -6.42 -20.22
CA PRO A 47 9.19 -5.72 -19.71
C PRO A 47 8.96 -5.29 -18.25
N MET A 48 10.02 -5.35 -17.44
CA MET A 48 9.96 -4.90 -16.05
C MET A 48 9.54 -3.44 -15.97
N PRO A 49 8.55 -3.10 -15.14
CA PRO A 49 8.15 -1.71 -14.91
C PRO A 49 9.24 -0.96 -14.14
N ASP A 50 9.21 0.36 -14.22
CA ASP A 50 10.11 1.20 -13.44
C ASP A 50 9.81 1.14 -11.93
N LEU A 51 8.53 0.97 -11.57
CA LEU A 51 8.03 0.91 -10.20
C LEU A 51 6.79 0.03 -10.13
N ILE A 52 6.59 -0.64 -9.01
CA ILE A 52 5.37 -1.40 -8.72
C ILE A 52 4.67 -0.77 -7.51
N LEU A 53 3.40 -0.41 -7.66
CA LEU A 53 2.51 -0.09 -6.54
C LEU A 53 1.72 -1.37 -6.22
N MET A 54 1.91 -1.93 -5.03
CA MET A 54 1.46 -3.29 -4.72
C MET A 54 0.68 -3.34 -3.41
N ASP A 55 -0.59 -3.72 -3.46
CA ASP A 55 -1.30 -4.09 -2.24
C ASP A 55 -0.67 -5.34 -1.62
N ILE A 56 -0.65 -5.36 -0.30
CA ILE A 56 -0.15 -6.52 0.45
C ILE A 56 -1.18 -7.64 0.46
N GLU A 57 -2.46 -7.32 0.62
CA GLU A 57 -3.54 -8.31 0.67
C GLU A 57 -4.31 -8.32 -0.64
N LEU A 58 -4.21 -9.41 -1.36
CA LEU A 58 -4.94 -9.70 -2.60
C LEU A 58 -5.96 -10.81 -2.34
N ALA A 59 -6.96 -10.94 -3.21
CA ALA A 59 -8.01 -11.95 -3.08
C ALA A 59 -7.49 -13.40 -2.97
N ASP A 60 -6.31 -13.69 -3.55
CA ASP A 60 -5.68 -15.01 -3.56
C ASP A 60 -4.52 -15.17 -2.55
N GLY A 61 -4.27 -14.17 -1.69
CA GLY A 61 -3.27 -14.26 -0.63
C GLY A 61 -2.41 -13.02 -0.44
N GLN A 62 -1.30 -13.16 0.27
CA GLN A 62 -0.36 -12.06 0.48
C GLN A 62 0.58 -11.88 -0.71
N SER A 63 0.65 -10.68 -1.26
CA SER A 63 1.49 -10.35 -2.43
C SER A 63 2.99 -10.62 -2.23
N PHE A 64 3.45 -10.79 -1.00
CA PHE A 64 4.82 -11.26 -0.72
C PHE A 64 5.16 -12.60 -1.38
N GLU A 65 4.16 -13.43 -1.67
CA GLU A 65 4.38 -14.70 -2.37
C GLU A 65 4.89 -14.50 -3.81
N ILE A 66 4.61 -13.36 -4.44
CA ILE A 66 5.09 -13.04 -5.78
C ILE A 66 6.62 -13.15 -5.85
N PHE A 67 7.32 -12.65 -4.80
CA PHE A 67 8.78 -12.64 -4.75
C PHE A 67 9.41 -14.04 -4.65
N SER A 68 8.64 -15.04 -4.21
CA SER A 68 9.07 -16.44 -4.21
C SER A 68 8.83 -17.14 -5.54
N ARG A 69 7.93 -16.60 -6.40
CA ARG A 69 7.50 -17.22 -7.66
C ARG A 69 8.17 -16.63 -8.90
N VAL A 70 8.61 -15.36 -8.81
CA VAL A 70 9.30 -14.65 -9.90
C VAL A 70 10.29 -13.65 -9.33
N GLU A 71 11.41 -13.45 -10.05
CA GLU A 71 12.40 -12.43 -9.68
C GLU A 71 11.84 -11.05 -9.99
N VAL A 72 11.61 -10.23 -8.94
CA VAL A 72 11.15 -8.85 -9.04
C VAL A 72 12.34 -7.92 -8.88
N LYS A 73 12.79 -7.31 -9.98
CA LYS A 73 13.92 -6.35 -9.99
C LYS A 73 13.45 -4.91 -9.80
N SER A 74 12.20 -4.64 -10.10
CA SER A 74 11.62 -3.31 -9.93
C SER A 74 11.49 -2.96 -8.46
N PRO A 75 11.79 -1.71 -8.08
CA PRO A 75 11.44 -1.19 -6.77
C PRO A 75 9.92 -1.27 -6.53
N VAL A 76 9.54 -1.51 -5.27
CA VAL A 76 8.13 -1.68 -4.88
C VAL A 76 7.75 -0.64 -3.84
N VAL A 77 6.61 -0.02 -4.00
CA VAL A 77 5.89 0.73 -2.96
C VAL A 77 4.69 -0.10 -2.55
N PHE A 78 4.67 -0.55 -1.32
CA PHE A 78 3.53 -1.30 -0.80
C PHE A 78 2.40 -0.37 -0.40
N THR A 79 1.17 -0.81 -0.68
CA THR A 79 -0.06 -0.16 -0.24
C THR A 79 -0.86 -1.15 0.58
N THR A 80 -1.51 -0.74 1.67
CA THR A 80 -2.35 -1.64 2.46
C THR A 80 -3.23 -0.88 3.45
N SER A 81 -4.27 -1.54 3.94
CA SER A 81 -5.10 -1.05 5.03
C SER A 81 -4.52 -1.38 6.43
N TYR A 82 -3.48 -2.20 6.50
CA TYR A 82 -2.92 -2.74 7.73
C TYR A 82 -1.51 -2.23 8.00
N ASP A 83 -1.31 -1.68 9.19
CA ASP A 83 -0.02 -1.14 9.63
C ASP A 83 0.99 -2.21 10.11
N GLU A 84 0.51 -3.38 10.49
CA GLU A 84 1.32 -4.49 11.01
C GLU A 84 2.26 -5.13 9.97
N TYR A 85 2.00 -4.94 8.67
CA TYR A 85 2.84 -5.51 7.60
C TYR A 85 4.06 -4.65 7.23
N ALA A 86 4.18 -3.46 7.79
CA ALA A 86 5.31 -2.57 7.50
C ALA A 86 6.67 -3.27 7.67
N LEU A 87 6.85 -4.03 8.75
CA LEU A 87 8.10 -4.76 9.01
C LEU A 87 8.40 -5.88 7.99
N LYS A 88 7.38 -6.47 7.37
CA LYS A 88 7.57 -7.48 6.32
C LYS A 88 7.95 -6.85 4.99
N ALA A 89 7.39 -5.68 4.67
CA ALA A 89 7.69 -4.93 3.45
C ALA A 89 9.18 -4.59 3.33
N PHE A 90 9.87 -4.31 4.45
CA PHE A 90 11.31 -4.00 4.45
C PHE A 90 12.24 -5.17 4.14
N LYS A 91 11.77 -6.40 4.23
CA LYS A 91 12.59 -7.58 3.88
C LYS A 91 12.74 -7.78 2.38
N VAL A 92 11.90 -7.12 1.59
CA VAL A 92 11.94 -7.11 0.14
C VAL A 92 12.38 -5.72 -0.35
N ASN A 93 12.78 -5.59 -1.59
CA ASN A 93 13.30 -4.35 -2.19
C ASN A 93 12.22 -3.25 -2.27
N SER A 94 11.70 -2.80 -1.10
CA SER A 94 10.66 -1.78 -1.03
C SER A 94 11.24 -0.37 -0.91
N VAL A 95 10.69 0.56 -1.67
CA VAL A 95 11.01 1.99 -1.62
C VAL A 95 10.25 2.68 -0.49
N ASP A 96 8.97 2.31 -0.32
CA ASP A 96 8.11 2.91 0.69
C ASP A 96 6.91 1.99 1.02
N TYR A 97 6.12 2.44 1.99
CA TYR A 97 4.94 1.76 2.49
C TYR A 97 3.85 2.79 2.75
N LEU A 98 2.71 2.65 2.10
CA LEU A 98 1.61 3.62 2.14
C LEU A 98 0.37 2.97 2.76
N LEU A 99 -0.22 3.63 3.75
CA LEU A 99 -1.47 3.19 4.34
C LEU A 99 -2.67 3.71 3.54
N LYS A 100 -3.63 2.85 3.28
CA LYS A 100 -4.93 3.23 2.72
C LYS A 100 -5.78 3.98 3.77
N PRO A 101 -6.46 5.07 3.43
CA PRO A 101 -6.56 5.68 2.10
C PRO A 101 -5.31 6.49 1.74
N ILE A 102 -4.69 6.18 0.59
CA ILE A 102 -3.44 6.80 0.13
C ILE A 102 -3.67 8.30 -0.09
N GLN A 103 -2.85 9.11 0.59
CA GLN A 103 -2.86 10.56 0.45
C GLN A 103 -1.92 10.98 -0.69
N LYS A 104 -2.27 12.10 -1.34
CA LYS A 104 -1.51 12.64 -2.47
C LYS A 104 -0.07 12.97 -2.07
N GLU A 105 0.11 13.55 -0.90
CA GLU A 105 1.40 13.95 -0.35
C GLU A 105 2.29 12.72 -0.05
N GLU A 106 1.70 11.65 0.47
CA GLU A 106 2.41 10.40 0.78
C GLU A 106 2.86 9.70 -0.51
N LEU A 107 1.99 9.61 -1.52
CA LEU A 107 2.35 9.07 -2.83
C LEU A 107 3.45 9.90 -3.49
N GLY A 108 3.34 11.24 -3.42
CA GLY A 108 4.36 12.16 -3.93
C GLY A 108 5.74 11.90 -3.30
N SER A 109 5.79 11.80 -1.97
CA SER A 109 7.02 11.49 -1.24
C SER A 109 7.62 10.14 -1.64
N ALA A 110 6.79 9.10 -1.82
CA ALA A 110 7.24 7.79 -2.25
C ALA A 110 7.84 7.82 -3.67
N LEU A 111 7.20 8.56 -4.60
CA LEU A 111 7.73 8.73 -5.95
C LEU A 111 9.02 9.53 -5.98
N ASP A 112 9.17 10.53 -5.12
CA ASP A 112 10.41 11.31 -5.01
C ASP A 112 11.56 10.46 -4.43
N LYS A 113 11.29 9.63 -3.42
CA LYS A 113 12.26 8.63 -2.91
C LYS A 113 12.72 7.71 -4.04
N TYR A 114 11.78 7.18 -4.85
CA TYR A 114 12.12 6.36 -6.00
C TYR A 114 13.03 7.10 -6.99
N LYS A 115 12.71 8.35 -7.36
CA LYS A 115 13.51 9.16 -8.29
C LYS A 115 14.93 9.42 -7.76
N GLN A 116 15.07 9.66 -6.48
CA GLN A 116 16.38 9.84 -5.82
C GLN A 116 17.22 8.55 -5.88
N LEU A 117 16.60 7.40 -5.58
CA LEU A 117 17.28 6.10 -5.70
C LEU A 117 17.74 5.86 -7.15
N LYS A 118 16.86 6.07 -8.14
CA LYS A 118 17.19 5.91 -9.55
C LYS A 118 18.33 6.84 -10.01
N GLY A 119 18.37 8.08 -9.53
CA GLY A 119 19.44 9.04 -9.80
C GLY A 119 20.80 8.62 -9.24
N SER A 120 20.81 7.95 -8.10
CA SER A 120 22.04 7.43 -7.46
C SER A 120 22.61 6.21 -8.18
N TYR A 121 21.80 5.41 -8.89
CA TYR A 121 22.23 4.26 -9.69
C TYR A 121 22.80 4.65 -11.07
N GLY A 122 22.68 5.91 -11.50
CA GLY A 122 23.12 6.40 -12.83
C GLY A 122 24.59 6.81 -12.88
N SER A 123 25.36 6.79 -11.83
CA SER A 123 26.79 7.11 -11.83
C SER A 123 27.64 5.87 -12.07
N PRO A 124 28.49 5.81 -13.13
CA PRO A 124 29.40 4.68 -13.34
C PRO A 124 30.48 4.67 -12.25
N GLY A 125 30.35 3.85 -11.25
CA GLY A 125 31.32 3.68 -10.17
C GLY A 125 30.74 3.51 -8.76
N GLY A 126 29.42 3.67 -8.58
CA GLY A 126 28.78 3.39 -7.30
C GLY A 126 28.40 1.92 -7.19
N SER A 127 29.12 1.17 -6.37
CA SER A 127 28.64 -0.13 -5.86
C SER A 127 27.25 0.06 -5.24
N PRO A 128 26.32 -0.93 -5.34
CA PRO A 128 25.00 -0.85 -4.71
C PRO A 128 25.12 -1.13 -3.19
N GLN A 129 25.90 -0.32 -2.51
CA GLN A 129 26.04 -0.25 -1.06
C GLN A 129 25.66 1.14 -0.58
N GLY A 130 24.52 1.63 -1.05
CA GLY A 130 23.74 2.54 -0.24
C GLY A 130 23.01 1.63 0.75
N ASP A 131 23.58 1.45 1.94
CA ASP A 131 22.85 0.95 3.09
C ASP A 131 21.61 1.84 3.21
N ILE A 132 20.49 1.35 2.69
CA ILE A 132 19.19 1.86 3.09
C ILE A 132 19.22 1.63 4.59
N ASN A 133 19.40 2.70 5.36
CA ASN A 133 19.49 2.58 6.80
C ASN A 133 18.11 2.13 7.29
N ILE A 134 17.93 0.80 7.34
CA ILE A 134 16.72 0.12 7.77
C ILE A 134 16.27 0.67 9.11
N ASP A 135 17.22 1.02 9.99
CA ASP A 135 16.92 1.62 11.29
C ASP A 135 16.30 3.01 11.17
N SER A 136 16.69 3.83 10.19
CA SER A 136 16.09 5.15 9.98
C SER A 136 14.69 5.03 9.39
N LEU A 137 14.47 4.08 8.47
CA LEU A 137 13.15 3.79 7.90
C LEU A 137 12.20 3.19 8.94
N VAL A 138 12.70 2.25 9.76
CA VAL A 138 11.92 1.70 10.89
C VAL A 138 11.54 2.80 11.88
N LYS A 139 12.45 3.72 12.19
CA LYS A 139 12.15 4.88 13.06
C LYS A 139 11.14 5.83 12.45
N GLU A 140 11.25 6.11 11.15
CA GLU A 140 10.29 6.98 10.43
C GLU A 140 8.90 6.37 10.42
N LEU A 141 8.79 5.05 10.21
CA LEU A 141 7.53 4.33 10.30
C LEU A 141 6.97 4.28 11.72
N GLN A 142 7.81 3.99 12.70
CA GLN A 142 7.39 4.01 14.10
C GLN A 142 6.87 5.42 14.49
N GLN A 143 7.49 6.49 14.00
CA GLN A 143 6.99 7.83 14.18
C GLN A 143 5.67 8.07 13.46
N LYS A 144 5.52 7.62 12.20
CA LYS A 144 4.25 7.72 11.45
C LYS A 144 3.12 6.91 12.11
N LEU A 145 3.43 5.74 12.65
CA LEU A 145 2.48 4.88 13.38
C LEU A 145 2.09 5.50 14.74
N GLN A 146 3.04 6.12 15.45
CA GLN A 146 2.76 6.80 16.72
C GLN A 146 1.96 8.10 16.55
N LEU A 147 2.03 8.76 15.38
CA LEU A 147 1.24 9.97 15.08
C LEU A 147 -0.22 9.67 14.67
N LYS A 148 -0.56 8.43 14.33
CA LYS A 148 -1.95 8.01 14.21
C LYS A 148 -2.49 7.72 15.62
N GLU A 149 -3.08 8.72 16.25
CA GLU A 149 -3.96 8.47 17.39
C GLU A 149 -5.13 7.61 16.91
N PHE A 150 -5.05 6.31 17.16
CA PHE A 150 -6.20 5.43 17.01
C PHE A 150 -7.34 5.98 17.86
N ARG A 151 -8.55 5.96 17.30
CA ARG A 151 -9.74 6.37 18.06
C ARG A 151 -9.84 5.47 19.29
N LYS A 152 -9.53 6.00 20.44
CA LYS A 152 -9.62 5.30 21.72
C LYS A 152 -11.08 5.15 22.19
N ARG A 153 -12.02 5.85 21.54
CA ARG A 153 -13.43 5.90 21.93
C ARG A 153 -14.35 5.90 20.71
N PHE A 154 -15.43 5.15 20.81
CA PHE A 154 -16.52 5.13 19.85
C PHE A 154 -17.79 5.73 20.48
N LEU A 155 -18.51 6.57 19.72
CA LEU A 155 -19.82 7.04 20.10
C LEU A 155 -20.86 6.05 19.58
N VAL A 156 -21.49 5.30 20.48
CA VAL A 156 -22.51 4.33 20.16
C VAL A 156 -23.88 4.86 20.60
N LYS A 157 -24.87 4.76 19.71
CA LYS A 157 -26.24 5.13 20.05
C LYS A 157 -26.87 3.98 20.84
N HIS A 158 -27.13 4.21 22.12
CA HIS A 158 -27.89 3.30 22.98
C HIS A 158 -29.22 3.96 23.33
N ALA A 159 -30.34 3.40 22.83
CA ALA A 159 -31.65 4.01 22.87
C ALA A 159 -31.67 5.46 22.31
N GLN A 160 -31.93 6.46 23.15
CA GLN A 160 -31.94 7.89 22.75
C GLN A 160 -30.70 8.67 23.16
N LYS A 161 -29.69 8.00 23.70
CA LYS A 161 -28.46 8.64 24.19
C LYS A 161 -27.25 8.16 23.37
N LEU A 162 -26.28 9.06 23.17
CA LEU A 162 -24.97 8.72 22.68
C LEU A 162 -24.09 8.40 23.88
N VAL A 163 -23.52 7.20 23.89
CA VAL A 163 -22.60 6.71 24.92
C VAL A 163 -21.21 6.57 24.31
N SER A 164 -20.21 7.13 24.97
CA SER A 164 -18.82 6.95 24.59
C SER A 164 -18.30 5.66 25.21
N ILE A 165 -17.86 4.71 24.38
CA ILE A 165 -17.31 3.42 24.79
C ILE A 165 -15.81 3.42 24.46
N GLU A 166 -14.96 3.01 25.39
CA GLU A 166 -13.53 2.83 25.14
C GLU A 166 -13.29 1.55 24.32
N ILE A 167 -12.22 1.53 23.52
CA ILE A 167 -11.95 0.40 22.63
C ILE A 167 -11.75 -0.90 23.40
N ASP A 168 -11.19 -0.82 24.60
CA ASP A 168 -10.93 -1.95 25.49
C ASP A 168 -12.21 -2.57 26.09
N GLU A 169 -13.34 -1.85 26.00
CA GLU A 169 -14.65 -2.31 26.44
C GLU A 169 -15.43 -3.02 25.31
N ILE A 170 -14.88 -3.02 24.07
CA ILE A 170 -15.54 -3.58 22.89
C ILE A 170 -15.06 -5.02 22.67
N ALA A 171 -15.97 -5.99 22.84
CA ALA A 171 -15.65 -7.38 22.62
C ALA A 171 -15.60 -7.77 21.12
N TYR A 172 -16.48 -7.20 20.29
CA TYR A 172 -16.52 -7.42 18.84
C TYR A 172 -17.38 -6.39 18.12
N PHE A 173 -17.14 -6.23 16.80
CA PHE A 173 -18.00 -5.48 15.90
C PHE A 173 -18.74 -6.45 14.98
N PHE A 174 -20.03 -6.16 14.67
CA PHE A 174 -20.73 -6.87 13.61
C PHE A 174 -21.51 -5.88 12.74
N SER A 175 -21.64 -6.20 11.46
CA SER A 175 -22.48 -5.45 10.53
C SER A 175 -23.81 -6.17 10.35
N ALA A 176 -24.92 -5.54 10.76
CA ALA A 176 -26.25 -6.03 10.47
C ALA A 176 -26.71 -5.39 9.15
N SER A 177 -26.76 -6.17 8.08
CA SER A 177 -27.45 -5.76 6.85
C SER A 177 -28.94 -5.70 7.15
N GLN A 178 -29.52 -4.49 7.17
CA GLN A 178 -30.98 -4.33 7.19
C GLN A 178 -31.55 -4.80 5.84
N VAL A 179 -32.09 -5.99 5.82
CA VAL A 179 -33.05 -6.39 4.78
C VAL A 179 -34.32 -5.59 5.04
N ALA A 180 -34.62 -4.64 4.18
CA ALA A 180 -35.88 -3.93 4.22
C ALA A 180 -37.04 -4.93 4.10
N PRO A 181 -38.05 -4.92 4.99
CA PRO A 181 -39.20 -5.81 4.83
C PRO A 181 -39.95 -5.39 3.54
N ALA A 182 -40.19 -6.36 2.67
CA ALA A 182 -41.04 -6.17 1.51
C ALA A 182 -42.42 -5.71 1.98
N ALA A 183 -42.83 -4.54 1.54
CA ALA A 183 -44.18 -4.05 1.76
C ALA A 183 -45.18 -5.00 1.07
N ARG A 184 -46.15 -5.49 1.83
CA ARG A 184 -47.34 -6.15 1.31
C ARG A 184 -48.35 -5.13 0.86
#